data_7d3f2090b6e6b9fbaf8800f03b529474
#
_entry.id   7d3f2090b6e6b9fbaf8800f03b529474
#
_cell.length_a   1.000
_cell.length_b   1.000
_cell.length_c   1.000
_cell.angle_alpha   90.00
_cell.angle_beta   90.00
_cell.angle_gamma   90.00
#
_symmetry.space_group_name_H-M   'P 1'
#
loop_
_entity.id
_entity.type
_entity.pdbx_description
1 polymer ?
#
loop_
_entity_poly.entity_id
_entity_poly.type
_entity_poly.pdbx_seq_one_letter_code
_entity_poly.pdbx_strand_id
1 'polypeptide(L)'
;MRLVNVGYDNYIVAEKVLTVIKPESAPIRRMIQDNKELGRVVDATFGRGTKSLLVMDNGYLVLSSLASESISALLEKEDKA
;
A
#
# COMPACT_ATOMS: atom_id res chain seq x y z
N MET A 1 10.73 -14.35 3.45
CA MET A 1 10.09 -13.04 3.65
C MET A 1 10.80 -12.00 2.81
N ARG A 2 10.06 -11.26 2.01
CA ARG A 2 10.64 -10.23 1.17
C ARG A 2 10.06 -8.87 1.55
N LEU A 3 10.93 -7.93 1.90
CA LEU A 3 10.53 -6.58 2.26
C LEU A 3 10.58 -5.66 1.04
N VAL A 4 9.57 -4.82 0.91
CA VAL A 4 9.50 -3.83 -0.17
C VAL A 4 9.36 -2.45 0.45
N ASN A 5 10.21 -1.53 0.01
CA ASN A 5 10.15 -0.14 0.46
C ASN A 5 9.01 0.56 -0.30
N VAL A 6 7.99 0.99 0.44
CA VAL A 6 6.85 1.69 -0.15
C VAL A 6 6.98 3.21 -0.02
N GLY A 7 8.18 3.68 0.26
CA GLY A 7 8.49 5.10 0.36
C GLY A 7 8.92 5.50 1.75
N TYR A 8 9.87 6.40 1.83
CA TYR A 8 10.34 6.99 3.08
C TYR A 8 10.78 5.94 4.11
N ASP A 9 11.42 4.88 3.60
CA ASP A 9 11.93 3.78 4.44
C ASP A 9 10.84 3.04 5.21
N ASN A 10 9.62 3.04 4.68
CA ASN A 10 8.53 2.21 5.21
C ASN A 10 8.50 0.92 4.40
N TYR A 11 8.53 -0.19 5.08
CA TYR A 11 8.63 -1.51 4.44
C TYR A 11 7.41 -2.34 4.72
N ILE A 12 6.96 -3.05 3.70
CA ILE A 12 5.89 -4.05 3.84
C ILE A 12 6.45 -5.42 3.48
N VAL A 13 5.76 -6.45 3.94
CA VAL A 13 6.09 -7.82 3.58
C VAL A 13 5.35 -8.14 2.28
N ALA A 14 6.09 -8.38 1.21
CA ALA A 14 5.49 -8.55 -0.11
C ALA A 14 4.47 -9.69 -0.14
N GLU A 15 4.75 -10.79 0.56
CA GLU A 15 3.87 -11.95 0.59
C GLU A 15 2.54 -11.72 1.30
N LYS A 16 2.41 -10.60 2.02
CA LYS A 16 1.18 -10.26 2.75
C LYS A 16 0.30 -9.28 2.01
N VAL A 17 0.69 -8.86 0.82
CA VAL A 17 -0.11 -7.93 0.02
C VAL A 17 -1.09 -8.73 -0.84
N LEU A 18 -2.38 -8.39 -0.73
CA LEU A 18 -3.42 -9.01 -1.56
C LEU A 18 -3.69 -8.22 -2.83
N THR A 19 -3.72 -6.89 -2.71
CA THR A 19 -4.20 -6.04 -3.80
C THR A 19 -3.47 -4.70 -3.78
N VAL A 20 -3.14 -4.20 -4.96
CA VAL A 20 -2.62 -2.84 -5.13
C VAL A 20 -3.65 -2.07 -5.95
N ILE A 21 -4.11 -0.95 -5.42
CA ILE A 21 -5.19 -0.18 -6.01
C ILE A 21 -4.76 1.27 -6.20
N LYS A 22 -5.18 1.86 -7.32
CA LYS A 22 -5.05 3.28 -7.56
C LYS A 22 -6.26 3.96 -6.92
N PRO A 23 -6.07 4.81 -5.90
CA PRO A 23 -7.20 5.29 -5.09
C PRO A 23 -7.90 6.49 -5.72
N GLU A 24 -8.44 6.33 -6.93
CA GLU A 24 -9.07 7.42 -7.66
C GLU A 24 -10.59 7.45 -7.55
N SER A 25 -11.22 6.31 -7.33
CA SER A 25 -12.68 6.25 -7.30
C SER A 25 -13.23 6.67 -5.93
N ALA A 26 -14.46 7.20 -5.93
CA ALA A 26 -15.11 7.58 -4.69
C ALA A 26 -15.31 6.41 -3.73
N PRO A 27 -15.72 5.22 -4.20
CA PRO A 27 -15.83 4.06 -3.29
C PRO A 27 -14.52 3.69 -2.61
N ILE A 28 -13.41 3.77 -3.33
CA ILE A 28 -12.11 3.44 -2.75
C ILE A 28 -11.71 4.48 -1.69
N ARG A 29 -11.93 5.76 -1.97
CA ARG A 29 -11.64 6.81 -1.00
C ARG A 29 -12.48 6.67 0.26
N ARG A 30 -13.74 6.26 0.10
CA ARG A 30 -14.61 6.01 1.24
C ARG A 30 -14.12 4.83 2.07
N MET A 31 -13.67 3.78 1.41
CA MET A 31 -13.09 2.61 2.09
C MET A 31 -11.89 3.03 2.95
N ILE A 32 -11.02 3.87 2.40
CA ILE A 32 -9.87 4.37 3.14
C ILE A 32 -10.34 5.14 4.38
N GLN A 33 -11.31 6.04 4.20
CA GLN A 33 -11.80 6.86 5.31
C GLN A 33 -12.42 5.99 6.41
N ASP A 34 -13.24 5.01 6.01
CA ASP A 34 -13.87 4.11 6.96
C ASP A 34 -12.83 3.31 7.75
N ASN A 35 -11.79 2.86 7.08
CA ASN A 35 -10.74 2.09 7.75
C ASN A 35 -9.85 2.97 8.62
N LYS A 36 -9.69 4.24 8.29
CA LYS A 36 -9.01 5.18 9.17
C LYS A 36 -9.72 5.29 10.51
N GLU A 37 -11.03 5.36 10.47
CA GLU A 37 -11.85 5.45 11.69
C GLU A 37 -11.72 4.19 12.54
N LEU A 38 -11.48 3.05 11.90
CA LEU A 38 -11.30 1.78 12.60
C LEU A 38 -9.86 1.56 13.06
N GLY A 39 -8.96 2.48 12.76
CA GLY A 39 -7.56 2.33 13.13
C GLY A 39 -6.82 1.30 12.30
N ARG A 40 -7.28 1.04 11.07
CA ARG A 40 -6.71 -0.02 10.21
C ARG A 40 -5.95 0.53 9.01
N VAL A 41 -5.49 1.76 9.08
CA VAL A 41 -4.74 2.37 7.99
C VAL A 41 -3.35 2.74 8.46
N VAL A 42 -2.36 2.30 7.70
CA VAL A 42 -0.96 2.70 7.90
C VAL A 42 -0.65 3.71 6.80
N ASP A 43 -0.40 4.96 7.18
CA ASP A 43 -0.08 6.01 6.22
C ASP A 43 1.43 6.11 6.06
N ALA A 44 1.93 5.63 4.94
CA ALA A 44 3.36 5.66 4.61
C ALA A 44 3.68 6.78 3.61
N THR A 45 2.80 7.78 3.46
CA THR A 45 2.97 8.83 2.45
C THR A 45 3.82 10.01 2.94
N PHE A 46 4.05 10.08 4.23
CA PHE A 46 4.78 11.20 4.82
C PHE A 46 4.15 12.55 4.43
N GLY A 47 2.81 12.58 4.33
CA GLY A 47 2.09 13.80 3.98
C GLY A 47 2.16 14.19 2.51
N ARG A 48 2.69 13.33 1.64
CA ARG A 48 2.89 13.66 0.21
C ARG A 48 1.72 13.30 -0.68
N GLY A 49 0.64 12.83 -0.12
CA GLY A 49 -0.51 12.41 -0.90
C GLY A 49 -0.42 10.94 -1.30
N THR A 50 -1.58 10.31 -1.38
CA THR A 50 -1.68 8.89 -1.65
C THR A 50 -1.77 8.63 -3.15
N LYS A 51 -0.83 7.89 -3.70
CA LYS A 51 -0.85 7.49 -5.11
C LYS A 51 -1.17 6.02 -5.29
N SER A 52 -1.00 5.22 -4.25
CA SER A 52 -1.39 3.81 -4.28
C SER A 52 -1.86 3.35 -2.92
N LEU A 53 -2.73 2.34 -2.95
CA LEU A 53 -3.29 1.71 -1.77
C LEU A 53 -2.96 0.23 -1.83
N LEU A 54 -2.37 -0.30 -0.77
CA LEU A 54 -2.10 -1.73 -0.67
C LEU A 54 -3.06 -2.31 0.36
N VAL A 55 -3.77 -3.37 -0.04
CA VAL A 55 -4.63 -4.12 0.87
C VAL A 55 -3.85 -5.32 1.35
N MET A 56 -3.66 -5.40 2.67
CA MET A 56 -2.87 -6.47 3.27
C MET A 56 -3.79 -7.65 3.64
N ASP A 57 -3.19 -8.82 3.84
CA ASP A 57 -3.97 -10.04 4.09
C ASP A 57 -4.69 -10.04 5.44
N ASN A 58 -4.35 -9.13 6.34
CA ASN A 58 -5.06 -8.96 7.61
C ASN A 58 -6.15 -7.89 7.54
N GLY A 59 -6.42 -7.34 6.34
CA GLY A 59 -7.42 -6.30 6.16
C GLY A 59 -6.94 -4.88 6.39
N TYR A 60 -5.69 -4.70 6.78
CA TYR A 60 -5.13 -3.35 6.93
C TYR A 60 -4.85 -2.74 5.57
N LEU A 61 -4.95 -1.44 5.50
CA LEU A 61 -4.63 -0.66 4.31
C LEU A 61 -3.33 0.09 4.53
N VAL A 62 -2.45 0.05 3.53
CA VAL A 62 -1.20 0.82 3.56
C VAL A 62 -1.27 1.85 2.44
N LEU A 63 -1.13 3.12 2.78
CA LEU A 63 -1.14 4.21 1.81
C LEU A 63 0.29 4.55 1.43
N SER A 64 0.55 4.65 0.13
CA SER A 64 1.89 4.96 -0.37
C SER A 64 1.85 6.16 -1.31
N SER A 65 2.91 6.95 -1.30
CA SER A 65 3.08 8.06 -2.23
C SER A 65 3.72 7.61 -3.55
N LEU A 66 4.09 6.34 -3.66
CA LEU A 66 4.61 5.78 -4.90
C LEU A 66 3.45 5.38 -5.80
N ALA A 67 3.63 5.53 -7.11
CA ALA A 67 2.62 5.14 -8.08
C ALA A 67 2.35 3.64 -8.01
N SER A 68 1.12 3.23 -8.32
CA SER A 68 0.75 1.82 -8.27
C SER A 68 1.60 0.98 -9.22
N GLU A 69 1.99 1.53 -10.35
CA GLU A 69 2.87 0.85 -11.31
C GLU A 69 4.24 0.57 -10.68
N SER A 70 4.76 1.51 -9.91
CA SER A 70 6.05 1.34 -9.24
C SER A 70 5.96 0.27 -8.15
N ILE A 71 4.87 0.29 -7.37
CA ILE A 71 4.65 -0.71 -6.35
C ILE A 71 4.51 -2.10 -6.97
N SER A 72 3.72 -2.20 -8.04
CA SER A 72 3.52 -3.48 -8.73
C SER A 72 4.83 -4.04 -9.25
N ALA A 73 5.67 -3.19 -9.82
CA ALA A 73 6.97 -3.62 -10.32
C ALA A 73 7.86 -4.16 -9.19
N LEU A 74 7.82 -3.51 -8.03
CA LEU A 74 8.59 -3.96 -6.87
C LEU A 74 8.08 -5.29 -6.34
N LEU A 75 6.76 -5.49 -6.33
CA LEU A 75 6.17 -6.74 -5.85
C LEU A 75 6.43 -7.89 -6.81
N GLU A 76 6.50 -7.63 -8.10
CA GLU A 76 6.76 -8.65 -9.10
C GLU A 76 8.22 -9.06 -9.18
N LYS A 77 9.12 -8.25 -8.63
CA LYS A 77 10.54 -8.53 -8.68
C LYS A 77 10.84 -9.79 -7.89
N GLU A 78 11.42 -10.77 -8.56
CA GLU A 78 11.79 -12.01 -7.91
C GLU A 78 13.10 -11.84 -7.14
N ASP A 79 13.17 -12.51 -5.98
CA ASP A 79 14.41 -12.62 -5.25
C ASP A 79 15.32 -13.58 -6.01
N LYS A 80 16.47 -13.10 -6.41
CA LYS A 80 17.47 -13.96 -7.02
C LYS A 80 18.40 -14.43 -5.94
N ALA A 81 18.37 -15.70 -5.75
CA ALA A 81 19.26 -16.32 -4.79
C ALA A 81 20.71 -16.19 -5.26
#